data_561d843360d143f1c41bc35aeeaff4e2
#
_entry.id   561d843360d143f1c41bc35aeeaff4e2
#
_cell.length_a   1.000
_cell.length_b   1.000
_cell.length_c   1.000
_cell.angle_alpha   90.00
_cell.angle_beta   90.00
_cell.angle_gamma   90.00
#
_symmetry.space_group_name_H-M   'P 1'
#
loop_
_entity.id
_entity.type
_entity.pdbx_description
1 polymer ?
#
loop_
_entity_poly.entity_id
_entity_poly.type
_entity_poly.pdbx_seq_one_letter_code
_entity_poly.pdbx_strand_id
1 'polypeptide(L)'
;HKEYRRQRQMCIRDSLKLMRKGSVILNFARAGIVDEAAMIAALDSGHIGAYVCDFPTNAVKDHPKIIALPHLGASTNEAEENCAVMVADTLREFLEHGNVRNAVNFPEAVLPRTQNSVRLAIANENVPNMVGQISSALASASLNIADLLNKSRGDLAYSLIDVDGAAIPESVVQ
;
A
#
# COMPACT_ATOMS: atom_id res chain seq x y z
N HIS A 1 -10.02 1.89 -8.07
CA HIS A 1 -9.36 3.15 -7.59
C HIS A 1 -10.20 4.42 -7.79
N LYS A 2 -10.95 4.59 -8.90
CA LYS A 2 -11.79 5.78 -9.13
C LYS A 2 -13.03 5.82 -8.22
N GLU A 3 -13.62 4.68 -7.94
CA GLU A 3 -14.84 4.56 -7.11
C GLU A 3 -14.55 4.85 -5.62
N TYR A 4 -13.43 4.35 -5.11
CA TYR A 4 -12.97 4.62 -3.73
C TYR A 4 -12.61 6.10 -3.49
N ARG A 5 -12.08 6.79 -4.52
CA ARG A 5 -11.84 8.24 -4.47
C ARG A 5 -13.15 9.04 -4.45
N ARG A 6 -14.16 8.64 -5.25
CA ARG A 6 -15.49 9.30 -5.24
C ARG A 6 -16.20 9.13 -3.91
N GLN A 7 -16.12 7.96 -3.29
CA GLN A 7 -16.72 7.70 -1.98
C GLN A 7 -16.05 8.53 -0.87
N ARG A 8 -14.73 8.70 -0.89
CA ARG A 8 -14.02 9.59 0.02
C ARG A 8 -14.36 11.08 -0.19
N GLN A 9 -14.49 11.53 -1.43
CA GLN A 9 -14.88 12.91 -1.74
C GLN A 9 -16.32 13.21 -1.28
N MET A 10 -17.25 12.27 -1.43
CA MET A 10 -18.61 12.41 -0.90
C MET A 10 -18.63 12.51 0.64
N CYS A 11 -17.86 11.65 1.32
CA CYS A 11 -17.75 11.67 2.78
C CYS A 11 -17.20 13.01 3.31
N ILE A 12 -16.26 13.64 2.61
CA ILE A 12 -15.66 14.91 3.04
C ILE A 12 -16.62 16.06 2.85
N ARG A 13 -17.40 16.12 1.76
CA ARG A 13 -18.42 17.17 1.56
C ARG A 13 -19.44 17.20 2.68
N ASP A 14 -19.95 16.05 3.11
CA ASP A 14 -20.93 15.96 4.20
C ASP A 14 -20.26 16.17 5.56
N SER A 15 -19.02 15.73 5.72
CA SER A 15 -18.25 15.94 6.95
C SER A 15 -17.94 17.41 7.21
N LEU A 16 -17.72 18.24 6.18
CA LEU A 16 -17.50 19.68 6.35
C LEU A 16 -18.65 20.36 7.08
N LYS A 17 -19.89 19.97 6.77
CA LYS A 17 -21.09 20.53 7.39
C LYS A 17 -21.24 20.16 8.87
N LEU A 18 -20.69 19.01 9.27
CA LEU A 18 -20.74 18.49 10.64
C LEU A 18 -19.64 19.05 11.54
N MET A 19 -18.64 19.72 10.97
CA MET A 19 -17.55 20.31 11.74
C MET A 19 -18.02 21.52 12.54
N ARG A 20 -17.31 21.79 13.63
CA ARG A 20 -17.56 23.00 14.43
C ARG A 20 -17.27 24.25 13.61
N LYS A 21 -18.08 25.28 13.76
CA LYS A 21 -17.85 26.57 13.13
C LYS A 21 -16.47 27.11 13.52
N GLY A 22 -15.72 27.60 12.54
CA GLY A 22 -14.38 28.12 12.72
C GLY A 22 -13.28 27.07 12.74
N SER A 23 -13.58 25.78 12.49
CA SER A 23 -12.57 24.73 12.40
C SER A 23 -11.54 25.03 11.30
N VAL A 24 -10.30 24.59 11.53
CA VAL A 24 -9.21 24.63 10.53
C VAL A 24 -9.00 23.23 9.98
N ILE A 25 -8.85 23.12 8.66
CA ILE A 25 -8.61 21.85 7.98
C ILE A 25 -7.20 21.84 7.40
N LEU A 26 -6.49 20.75 7.61
CA LEU A 26 -5.16 20.51 7.10
C LEU A 26 -5.19 19.32 6.12
N ASN A 27 -4.67 19.50 4.91
CA ASN A 27 -4.52 18.45 3.91
C ASN A 27 -3.10 18.42 3.36
N PHE A 28 -2.26 17.59 3.97
CA PHE A 28 -0.89 17.28 3.51
C PHE A 28 -0.80 15.89 2.87
N ALA A 29 -1.93 15.31 2.47
CA ALA A 29 -1.97 13.95 1.95
C ALA A 29 -1.93 13.91 0.43
N ARG A 30 -3.01 14.32 -0.24
CA ARG A 30 -3.09 14.33 -1.72
C ARG A 30 -4.15 15.32 -2.20
N ALA A 31 -3.94 15.83 -3.43
CA ALA A 31 -4.98 16.56 -4.16
C ALA A 31 -6.22 15.70 -4.38
N GLY A 32 -7.40 16.33 -4.42
CA GLY A 32 -8.68 15.67 -4.70
C GLY A 32 -9.24 14.81 -3.56
N ILE A 33 -8.64 14.84 -2.35
CA ILE A 33 -9.26 14.26 -1.14
C ILE A 33 -10.36 15.17 -0.63
N VAL A 34 -10.15 16.48 -0.67
CA VAL A 34 -11.12 17.49 -0.29
C VAL A 34 -11.84 18.01 -1.53
N ASP A 35 -13.17 18.11 -1.47
CA ASP A 35 -13.96 18.78 -2.52
C ASP A 35 -13.72 20.28 -2.41
N GLU A 36 -12.98 20.84 -3.36
CA GLU A 36 -12.54 22.24 -3.32
C GLU A 36 -13.70 23.22 -3.41
N ALA A 37 -14.71 22.92 -4.22
CA ALA A 37 -15.89 23.79 -4.33
C ALA A 37 -16.66 23.85 -3.01
N ALA A 38 -16.84 22.71 -2.36
CA ALA A 38 -17.47 22.65 -1.04
C ALA A 38 -16.60 23.34 0.03
N MET A 39 -15.27 23.24 -0.07
CA MET A 39 -14.33 23.91 0.83
C MET A 39 -14.42 25.44 0.69
N ILE A 40 -14.37 25.96 -0.54
CA ILE A 40 -14.51 27.40 -0.81
C ILE A 40 -15.84 27.92 -0.24
N ALA A 41 -16.95 27.24 -0.53
CA ALA A 41 -18.26 27.64 -0.01
C ALA A 41 -18.30 27.62 1.54
N ALA A 42 -17.64 26.67 2.19
CA ALA A 42 -17.56 26.60 3.64
C ALA A 42 -16.67 27.71 4.25
N LEU A 43 -15.61 28.10 3.56
CA LEU A 43 -14.73 29.22 3.94
C LEU A 43 -15.42 30.57 3.76
N ASP A 44 -16.15 30.77 2.65
CA ASP A 44 -16.92 32.00 2.36
C ASP A 44 -18.04 32.22 3.36
N SER A 45 -18.76 31.16 3.70
CA SER A 45 -19.81 31.20 4.72
C SER A 45 -19.28 31.41 6.15
N GLY A 46 -17.97 31.30 6.37
CA GLY A 46 -17.34 31.34 7.69
C GLY A 46 -17.65 30.14 8.56
N HIS A 47 -18.15 29.04 7.97
CA HIS A 47 -18.31 27.76 8.67
C HIS A 47 -16.97 27.13 8.96
N ILE A 48 -16.06 27.09 7.98
CA ILE A 48 -14.65 26.73 8.15
C ILE A 48 -13.83 28.01 8.29
N GLY A 49 -12.89 28.00 9.25
CA GLY A 49 -12.06 29.17 9.58
C GLY A 49 -10.87 29.32 8.62
N ALA A 50 -10.19 28.23 8.31
CA ALA A 50 -9.07 28.20 7.37
C ALA A 50 -8.86 26.81 6.77
N TYR A 51 -8.22 26.77 5.60
CA TYR A 51 -7.76 25.55 4.94
C TYR A 51 -6.25 25.67 4.65
N VAL A 52 -5.49 24.67 5.08
CA VAL A 52 -4.04 24.61 4.82
C VAL A 52 -3.79 23.37 3.97
N CYS A 53 -3.08 23.52 2.85
CA CYS A 53 -2.79 22.41 1.97
C CYS A 53 -1.46 22.61 1.24
N ASP A 54 -0.85 21.50 0.83
CA ASP A 54 0.37 21.46 0.04
C ASP A 54 0.15 20.94 -1.40
N PHE A 55 -1.11 20.84 -1.83
CA PHE A 55 -1.56 20.59 -3.20
C PHE A 55 -2.55 21.64 -3.67
N PRO A 56 -2.20 22.94 -3.67
CA PRO A 56 -3.14 23.98 -4.08
C PRO A 56 -3.40 23.88 -5.59
N THR A 57 -4.67 23.88 -5.98
CA THR A 57 -5.05 24.09 -7.36
C THR A 57 -5.20 25.58 -7.65
N ASN A 58 -5.34 25.92 -8.94
CA ASN A 58 -5.59 27.31 -9.33
C ASN A 58 -6.90 27.88 -8.75
N ALA A 59 -7.86 27.03 -8.40
CA ALA A 59 -9.14 27.45 -7.82
C ALA A 59 -9.02 27.92 -6.37
N VAL A 60 -8.06 27.42 -5.62
CA VAL A 60 -7.95 27.66 -4.17
C VAL A 60 -6.77 28.52 -3.75
N LYS A 61 -5.73 28.63 -4.59
CA LYS A 61 -4.45 29.27 -4.22
C LYS A 61 -4.54 30.74 -3.80
N ASP A 62 -5.51 31.48 -4.34
CA ASP A 62 -5.65 32.92 -4.12
C ASP A 62 -6.75 33.26 -3.09
N HIS A 63 -7.35 32.28 -2.45
CA HIS A 63 -8.39 32.51 -1.46
C HIS A 63 -7.80 32.98 -0.11
N PRO A 64 -8.31 34.08 0.51
CA PRO A 64 -7.69 34.72 1.68
C PRO A 64 -7.64 33.87 2.94
N LYS A 65 -8.48 32.84 3.03
CA LYS A 65 -8.51 31.89 4.16
C LYS A 65 -7.82 30.56 3.84
N ILE A 66 -7.09 30.48 2.72
CA ILE A 66 -6.34 29.29 2.32
C ILE A 66 -4.84 29.58 2.44
N ILE A 67 -4.13 28.71 3.13
CA ILE A 67 -2.67 28.74 3.22
C ILE A 67 -2.15 27.63 2.33
N ALA A 68 -1.59 28.03 1.18
CA ALA A 68 -0.97 27.13 0.22
C ALA A 68 0.52 26.99 0.53
N LEU A 69 0.98 25.78 0.72
CA LEU A 69 2.37 25.45 1.01
C LEU A 69 2.96 24.64 -0.16
N PRO A 70 4.26 24.67 -0.36
CA PRO A 70 4.91 23.77 -1.29
C PRO A 70 4.89 22.33 -0.75
N HIS A 71 4.72 21.35 -1.66
CA HIS A 71 4.72 19.93 -1.31
C HIS A 71 6.13 19.39 -1.17
N LEU A 72 6.74 19.56 -0.01
CA LEU A 72 8.16 19.23 0.26
C LEU A 72 8.33 18.10 1.28
N GLY A 73 7.26 17.47 1.75
CA GLY A 73 7.35 16.48 2.83
C GLY A 73 8.22 15.25 2.52
N ALA A 74 8.38 14.88 1.25
CA ALA A 74 9.25 13.80 0.81
C ALA A 74 10.53 14.27 0.11
N SER A 75 10.80 15.59 0.09
CA SER A 75 11.90 16.20 -0.66
C SER A 75 12.93 16.86 0.27
N THR A 76 13.06 16.36 1.50
CA THR A 76 14.15 16.68 2.40
C THR A 76 15.28 15.67 2.20
N ASN A 77 16.52 16.04 2.46
CA ASN A 77 17.68 15.15 2.35
C ASN A 77 17.49 13.88 3.18
N GLU A 78 16.98 14.01 4.40
CA GLU A 78 16.70 12.87 5.28
C GLU A 78 15.59 11.96 4.73
N ALA A 79 14.55 12.53 4.11
CA ALA A 79 13.48 11.74 3.53
C ALA A 79 13.96 10.96 2.30
N GLU A 80 14.77 11.58 1.43
CA GLU A 80 15.36 10.94 0.26
C GLU A 80 16.32 9.82 0.65
N GLU A 81 17.21 10.05 1.63
CA GLU A 81 18.12 9.04 2.15
C GLU A 81 17.36 7.87 2.79
N ASN A 82 16.38 8.13 3.65
CA ASN A 82 15.56 7.10 4.27
C ASN A 82 14.77 6.29 3.25
N CYS A 83 14.24 6.93 2.20
CA CYS A 83 13.55 6.24 1.12
C CYS A 83 14.51 5.32 0.35
N ALA A 84 15.73 5.77 0.05
CA ALA A 84 16.73 4.96 -0.64
C ALA A 84 17.13 3.72 0.19
N VAL A 85 17.40 3.89 1.49
CA VAL A 85 17.72 2.80 2.40
C VAL A 85 16.54 1.82 2.50
N MET A 86 15.33 2.33 2.69
CA MET A 86 14.12 1.48 2.81
C MET A 86 13.88 0.66 1.53
N VAL A 87 14.05 1.26 0.35
CA VAL A 87 13.89 0.55 -0.93
C VAL A 87 14.95 -0.53 -1.09
N ALA A 88 16.22 -0.23 -0.77
CA ALA A 88 17.30 -1.19 -0.82
C ALA A 88 17.05 -2.39 0.11
N ASP A 89 16.63 -2.14 1.33
CA ASP A 89 16.29 -3.20 2.30
C ASP A 89 15.07 -4.02 1.85
N THR A 90 14.04 -3.38 1.32
CA THR A 90 12.85 -4.06 0.79
C THR A 90 13.20 -4.97 -0.39
N LEU A 91 14.05 -4.50 -1.31
CA LEU A 91 14.51 -5.30 -2.44
C LEU A 91 15.40 -6.47 -1.99
N ARG A 92 16.32 -6.24 -1.05
CA ARG A 92 17.15 -7.29 -0.49
C ARG A 92 16.30 -8.38 0.16
N GLU A 93 15.35 -8.02 1.00
CA GLU A 93 14.41 -8.96 1.63
C GLU A 93 13.64 -9.81 0.60
N PHE A 94 13.20 -9.17 -0.49
CA PHE A 94 12.53 -9.90 -1.56
C PHE A 94 13.47 -10.84 -2.33
N LEU A 95 14.64 -10.36 -2.74
CA LEU A 95 15.58 -11.14 -3.56
C LEU A 95 16.23 -12.31 -2.79
N GLU A 96 16.56 -12.09 -1.51
CA GLU A 96 17.26 -13.09 -0.69
C GLU A 96 16.29 -14.06 0.01
N HIS A 97 15.08 -13.56 0.38
CA HIS A 97 14.16 -14.32 1.23
C HIS A 97 12.77 -14.51 0.63
N GLY A 98 12.46 -13.89 -0.50
CA GLY A 98 11.11 -13.88 -1.09
C GLY A 98 10.09 -13.09 -0.28
N ASN A 99 10.48 -12.43 0.81
CA ASN A 99 9.58 -11.70 1.67
C ASN A 99 9.03 -10.47 0.95
N VAL A 100 7.71 -10.28 1.03
CA VAL A 100 7.02 -9.10 0.47
C VAL A 100 6.71 -8.14 1.59
N ARG A 101 7.31 -6.95 1.54
CA ARG A 101 7.05 -5.81 2.43
C ARG A 101 6.76 -4.56 1.63
N ASN A 102 5.93 -3.69 2.16
CA ASN A 102 5.61 -2.37 1.57
C ASN A 102 5.07 -2.42 0.14
N ALA A 103 4.57 -3.56 -0.34
CA ALA A 103 4.02 -3.70 -1.68
C ALA A 103 2.62 -3.06 -1.79
N VAL A 104 2.38 -2.37 -2.91
CA VAL A 104 1.10 -1.70 -3.17
C VAL A 104 0.04 -2.68 -3.67
N ASN A 105 0.45 -3.66 -4.46
CA ASN A 105 -0.41 -4.62 -5.16
C ASN A 105 -0.44 -6.02 -4.53
N PHE A 106 0.63 -6.44 -3.85
CA PHE A 106 0.68 -7.71 -3.14
C PHE A 106 0.34 -7.56 -1.65
N PRO A 107 -0.13 -8.63 -0.98
CA PRO A 107 -0.25 -8.67 0.47
C PRO A 107 1.13 -8.67 1.12
N GLU A 108 1.23 -8.18 2.34
CA GLU A 108 2.45 -8.36 3.13
C GLU A 108 2.60 -9.83 3.50
N ALA A 109 3.74 -10.42 3.10
CA ALA A 109 4.05 -11.83 3.32
C ALA A 109 5.50 -11.95 3.80
N VAL A 110 5.66 -12.27 5.07
CA VAL A 110 6.97 -12.42 5.72
C VAL A 110 6.97 -13.76 6.43
N LEU A 111 7.89 -14.63 6.03
CA LEU A 111 8.10 -15.95 6.62
C LEU A 111 9.58 -16.07 7.01
N PRO A 112 9.93 -16.26 8.29
CA PRO A 112 11.29 -16.56 8.69
C PRO A 112 11.82 -17.80 7.93
N ARG A 113 13.09 -17.76 7.52
CA ARG A 113 13.69 -18.90 6.80
C ARG A 113 13.83 -20.10 7.73
N THR A 114 13.33 -21.26 7.30
CA THR A 114 13.63 -22.55 7.94
C THR A 114 15.05 -22.97 7.59
N GLN A 115 15.81 -23.43 8.58
CA GLN A 115 17.17 -23.91 8.34
C GLN A 115 17.16 -25.19 7.50
N ASN A 116 18.17 -25.36 6.64
CA ASN A 116 18.32 -26.49 5.73
C ASN A 116 17.13 -26.72 4.78
N SER A 117 16.45 -25.62 4.39
CA SER A 117 15.34 -25.64 3.45
C SER A 117 15.65 -24.83 2.19
N VAL A 118 14.97 -25.17 1.10
CA VAL A 118 14.87 -24.35 -0.10
C VAL A 118 13.54 -23.64 -0.10
N ARG A 119 13.54 -22.34 -0.38
CA ARG A 119 12.33 -21.53 -0.43
C ARG A 119 11.80 -21.36 -1.85
N LEU A 120 10.53 -21.65 -2.01
CA LEU A 120 9.71 -21.26 -3.16
C LEU A 120 8.91 -20.00 -2.83
N ALA A 121 8.89 -19.08 -3.77
CA ALA A 121 8.07 -17.88 -3.75
C ALA A 121 7.15 -17.92 -4.99
N ILE A 122 5.85 -18.07 -4.78
CA ILE A 122 4.87 -18.32 -5.84
C ILE A 122 3.84 -17.20 -5.83
N ALA A 123 3.73 -16.48 -6.94
CA ALA A 123 2.67 -15.52 -7.19
C ALA A 123 1.63 -16.13 -8.13
N ASN A 124 0.36 -16.09 -7.74
CA ASN A 124 -0.72 -16.68 -8.51
C ASN A 124 -2.03 -15.89 -8.37
N GLU A 125 -3.00 -16.20 -9.22
CA GLU A 125 -4.37 -15.73 -9.05
C GLU A 125 -4.98 -16.29 -7.76
N ASN A 126 -5.75 -15.44 -7.05
CA ASN A 126 -6.44 -15.84 -5.84
C ASN A 126 -7.73 -16.62 -6.17
N VAL A 127 -7.58 -17.85 -6.60
CA VAL A 127 -8.69 -18.76 -6.93
C VAL A 127 -8.69 -19.98 -6.01
N PRO A 128 -9.85 -20.66 -5.85
CA PRO A 128 -9.94 -21.85 -4.99
C PRO A 128 -8.95 -22.95 -5.37
N ASN A 129 -8.48 -23.70 -4.37
CA ASN A 129 -7.63 -24.87 -4.52
C ASN A 129 -6.18 -24.63 -5.00
N MET A 130 -5.68 -23.39 -5.07
CA MET A 130 -4.29 -23.14 -5.49
C MET A 130 -3.27 -23.75 -4.51
N VAL A 131 -3.46 -23.54 -3.21
CA VAL A 131 -2.58 -24.15 -2.19
C VAL A 131 -2.64 -25.69 -2.24
N GLY A 132 -3.82 -26.25 -2.50
CA GLY A 132 -4.00 -27.70 -2.69
C GLY A 132 -3.22 -28.24 -3.88
N GLN A 133 -3.25 -27.56 -5.02
CA GLN A 133 -2.50 -27.94 -6.22
C GLN A 133 -0.99 -27.85 -5.98
N ILE A 134 -0.52 -26.75 -5.38
CA ILE A 134 0.90 -26.57 -5.06
C ILE A 134 1.40 -27.66 -4.11
N SER A 135 0.68 -27.91 -3.01
CA SER A 135 1.07 -28.95 -2.05
C SER A 135 1.05 -30.35 -2.65
N SER A 136 0.08 -30.66 -3.53
CA SER A 136 0.02 -31.93 -4.23
C SER A 136 1.19 -32.12 -5.22
N ALA A 137 1.58 -31.06 -5.93
CA ALA A 137 2.74 -31.09 -6.81
C ALA A 137 4.05 -31.37 -6.04
N LEU A 138 4.25 -30.70 -4.91
CA LEU A 138 5.39 -30.92 -4.03
C LEU A 138 5.40 -32.35 -3.45
N ALA A 139 4.26 -32.83 -2.99
CA ALA A 139 4.13 -34.21 -2.48
C ALA A 139 4.43 -35.27 -3.56
N SER A 140 3.96 -35.04 -4.80
CA SER A 140 4.25 -35.91 -5.94
C SER A 140 5.74 -35.97 -6.29
N ALA A 141 6.47 -34.91 -6.02
CA ALA A 141 7.91 -34.83 -6.15
C ALA A 141 8.65 -35.34 -4.90
N SER A 142 7.95 -35.91 -3.92
CA SER A 142 8.51 -36.37 -2.64
C SER A 142 9.20 -35.27 -1.83
N LEU A 143 8.72 -34.03 -1.96
CA LEU A 143 9.25 -32.89 -1.24
C LEU A 143 8.37 -32.64 -0.01
N ASN A 144 8.98 -32.56 1.17
CA ASN A 144 8.29 -32.25 2.41
C ASN A 144 8.27 -30.74 2.65
N ILE A 145 7.08 -30.21 2.98
CA ILE A 145 6.90 -28.80 3.33
C ILE A 145 7.25 -28.62 4.80
N ALA A 146 8.30 -27.84 5.08
CA ALA A 146 8.72 -27.51 6.43
C ALA A 146 7.92 -26.33 6.99
N ASP A 147 7.60 -25.32 6.15
CA ASP A 147 6.76 -24.18 6.51
C ASP A 147 6.05 -23.62 5.29
N LEU A 148 4.87 -23.04 5.49
CA LEU A 148 4.07 -22.49 4.41
C LEU A 148 3.28 -21.26 4.90
N LEU A 149 3.41 -20.17 4.16
CA LEU A 149 2.60 -18.97 4.30
C LEU A 149 1.90 -18.68 2.98
N ASN A 150 0.57 -18.57 3.00
CA ASN A 150 -0.21 -18.06 1.87
C ASN A 150 -0.95 -16.79 2.29
N LYS A 151 -0.85 -15.75 1.51
CA LYS A 151 -1.57 -14.48 1.70
C LYS A 151 -2.19 -14.03 0.40
N SER A 152 -3.37 -13.44 0.48
CA SER A 152 -4.07 -12.88 -0.68
C SER A 152 -4.50 -11.43 -0.47
N ARG A 153 -4.59 -10.69 -1.59
CA ARG A 153 -5.12 -9.34 -1.65
C ARG A 153 -5.86 -9.15 -2.97
N GLY A 154 -7.18 -9.07 -2.91
CA GLY A 154 -8.00 -9.02 -4.12
C GLY A 154 -7.79 -10.28 -4.97
N ASP A 155 -7.44 -10.09 -6.23
CA ASP A 155 -7.29 -11.16 -7.22
C ASP A 155 -5.89 -11.81 -7.23
N LEU A 156 -4.99 -11.37 -6.37
CA LEU A 156 -3.62 -11.88 -6.27
C LEU A 156 -3.40 -12.62 -4.96
N ALA A 157 -2.70 -13.74 -5.06
CA ALA A 157 -2.17 -14.50 -3.93
C ALA A 157 -0.65 -14.65 -4.04
N TYR A 158 -0.01 -14.77 -2.89
CA TYR A 158 1.42 -14.98 -2.79
C TYR A 158 1.71 -16.03 -1.72
N SER A 159 2.47 -17.04 -2.09
CA SER A 159 2.86 -18.14 -1.20
C SER A 159 4.36 -18.17 -1.02
N LEU A 160 4.80 -18.28 0.23
CA LEU A 160 6.15 -18.64 0.60
C LEU A 160 6.13 -20.06 1.16
N ILE A 161 6.96 -20.94 0.64
CA ILE A 161 7.00 -22.34 1.03
C ILE A 161 8.45 -22.74 1.25
N ASP A 162 8.77 -23.18 2.44
CA ASP A 162 10.05 -23.78 2.75
C ASP A 162 9.92 -25.30 2.63
N VAL A 163 10.78 -25.88 1.78
CA VAL A 163 10.80 -27.31 1.49
C VAL A 163 12.09 -27.90 2.03
N ASP A 164 12.02 -29.04 2.71
CA ASP A 164 13.19 -29.72 3.21
C ASP A 164 14.11 -30.14 2.06
N GLY A 165 15.43 -29.96 2.23
CA GLY A 165 16.44 -30.38 1.28
C GLY A 165 17.30 -29.27 0.70
N ALA A 166 18.19 -29.61 -0.20
CA ALA A 166 19.17 -28.68 -0.77
C ALA A 166 18.83 -28.14 -2.16
N ALA A 167 17.89 -28.75 -2.87
CA ALA A 167 17.47 -28.32 -4.20
C ALA A 167 16.05 -28.80 -4.54
N ILE A 168 15.39 -28.07 -5.41
CA ILE A 168 14.07 -28.42 -5.97
C ILE A 168 14.31 -28.93 -7.41
N PRO A 169 13.73 -30.07 -7.82
CA PRO A 169 13.83 -30.55 -9.19
C PRO A 169 13.22 -29.53 -10.17
N GLU A 170 13.86 -29.33 -11.31
CA GLU A 170 13.42 -28.38 -12.34
C GLU A 170 12.00 -28.70 -12.84
N SER A 171 11.59 -29.97 -12.83
CA SER A 171 10.28 -30.47 -13.21
C SER A 171 9.15 -29.98 -12.30
N VAL A 172 9.47 -29.40 -11.13
CA VAL A 172 8.48 -28.83 -10.18
C VAL A 172 8.30 -27.34 -10.42
N VAL A 173 9.25 -26.69 -11.10
CA VAL A 173 9.29 -25.22 -11.31
C VAL A 173 8.74 -24.85 -12.69
N GLN A 174 8.55 -25.83 -13.58
CA GLN A 174 7.91 -25.66 -14.90
C GLN A 174 6.40 -25.81 -14.82
#